data_00a045c91dc8ccf951861db2cf09fe96
#
_entry.id   00a045c91dc8ccf951861db2cf09fe96
#
_cell.length_a   1.000
_cell.length_b   1.000
_cell.length_c   1.000
_cell.angle_alpha   90.00
_cell.angle_beta   90.00
_cell.angle_gamma   90.00
#
_symmetry.space_group_name_H-M   'P 1'
#
loop_
_entity.id
_entity.type
_entity.pdbx_description
1 polymer ?
#
loop_
_entity_poly.entity_id
_entity_poly.type
_entity_poly.pdbx_seq_one_letter_code
_entity_poly.pdbx_strand_id
1 'polypeptide(L)'
;MNNRPLILISNDDGYEAKGLRCLVEYVRELGDVIVCAPDGPRSGFSCAFSCTTPLTLTLRERREGVEIWSCNGTPTDCVKMALHELVPRRPDLVLGGINHGDNASVNSHYSGTMGVVMEGCMKYIPSVAYSLCDSRSDADFTPLRPYIEKYTRQVLEQGLPKGTCLNINFPLLKEESGKGKEESGKGKEERGKGTEESGYRGVKVCRMAFGTWSNELTKCHHPRGYDYYWMVGHYQNDEPQAEDTDNWALQHSYVAITPTTMDLTAYEALQQMKSWEQ
;
A
#
# COMPACT_ATOMS: atom_id res chain seq x y z
N MET A 1 16.35 24.35 -15.85
CA MET A 1 16.04 22.96 -15.47
C MET A 1 14.68 22.98 -14.81
N ASN A 2 13.77 22.13 -15.24
CA ASN A 2 12.42 22.10 -14.66
C ASN A 2 12.55 21.65 -13.19
N ASN A 3 12.13 22.50 -12.26
CA ASN A 3 12.34 22.28 -10.82
C ASN A 3 11.16 21.49 -10.19
N ARG A 4 10.39 20.77 -11.03
CA ARG A 4 9.28 19.94 -10.55
C ARG A 4 9.80 18.69 -9.84
N PRO A 5 9.17 18.26 -8.74
CA PRO A 5 9.46 16.96 -8.13
C PRO A 5 9.37 15.82 -9.15
N LEU A 6 10.21 14.81 -9.01
CA LEU A 6 10.14 13.57 -9.77
C LEU A 6 9.56 12.46 -8.89
N ILE A 7 8.43 11.91 -9.31
CA ILE A 7 7.68 10.89 -8.59
C ILE A 7 7.77 9.56 -9.36
N LEU A 8 8.30 8.53 -8.73
CA LEU A 8 8.28 7.17 -9.25
C LEU A 8 7.08 6.42 -8.67
N ILE A 9 6.29 5.77 -9.53
CA ILE A 9 5.10 5.00 -9.14
C ILE A 9 5.21 3.55 -9.60
N SER A 10 4.80 2.62 -8.74
CA SER A 10 4.60 1.21 -9.08
C SER A 10 3.44 0.60 -8.29
N ASN A 11 3.07 -0.63 -8.60
CA ASN A 11 2.06 -1.43 -7.90
C ASN A 11 2.34 -2.93 -8.08
N ASP A 12 1.43 -3.77 -7.59
CA ASP A 12 1.43 -5.22 -7.81
C ASP A 12 0.23 -5.72 -8.62
N ASP A 13 -0.75 -4.85 -8.94
CA ASP A 13 -1.91 -5.19 -9.76
C ASP A 13 -1.63 -5.11 -11.27
N GLY A 14 -0.54 -4.45 -11.66
CA GLY A 14 -0.12 -4.25 -13.04
C GLY A 14 -0.37 -2.84 -13.60
N TYR A 15 0.28 -2.52 -14.74
CA TYR A 15 0.30 -1.16 -15.30
C TYR A 15 -1.08 -0.66 -15.80
N GLU A 16 -2.02 -1.56 -16.06
CA GLU A 16 -3.40 -1.21 -16.48
C GLU A 16 -4.37 -1.06 -15.31
N ALA A 17 -3.96 -1.42 -14.09
CA ALA A 17 -4.84 -1.44 -12.93
C ALA A 17 -5.47 -0.06 -12.67
N LYS A 18 -6.77 -0.07 -12.36
CA LYS A 18 -7.56 1.15 -12.08
C LYS A 18 -6.94 1.99 -10.96
N GLY A 19 -6.51 1.32 -9.86
CA GLY A 19 -5.88 2.00 -8.73
C GLY A 19 -4.60 2.75 -9.12
N LEU A 20 -3.73 2.12 -9.93
CA LEU A 20 -2.52 2.77 -10.45
C LEU A 20 -2.85 3.99 -11.30
N ARG A 21 -3.80 3.87 -12.21
CA ARG A 21 -4.24 4.96 -13.08
C ARG A 21 -4.82 6.13 -12.27
N CYS A 22 -5.63 5.85 -11.27
CA CYS A 22 -6.14 6.86 -10.34
C CYS A 22 -4.99 7.57 -9.58
N LEU A 23 -4.02 6.81 -9.07
CA LEU A 23 -2.87 7.38 -8.36
C LEU A 23 -2.10 8.37 -9.25
N VAL A 24 -1.80 7.98 -10.49
CA VAL A 24 -1.15 8.87 -11.47
C VAL A 24 -1.93 10.17 -11.66
N GLU A 25 -3.24 10.08 -11.89
CA GLU A 25 -4.08 11.28 -12.10
C GLU A 25 -4.17 12.18 -10.85
N TYR A 26 -4.09 11.61 -9.64
CA TYR A 26 -4.15 12.39 -8.41
C TYR A 26 -2.85 13.15 -8.11
N VAL A 27 -1.70 12.61 -8.57
CA VAL A 27 -0.41 13.21 -8.20
C VAL A 27 0.32 13.92 -9.34
N ARG A 28 -0.14 13.81 -10.60
CA ARG A 28 0.54 14.40 -11.79
C ARG A 28 0.70 15.93 -11.71
N GLU A 29 -0.15 16.62 -10.97
CA GLU A 29 -0.01 18.06 -10.78
C GLU A 29 1.07 18.41 -9.73
N LEU A 30 1.50 17.43 -8.92
CA LEU A 30 2.52 17.61 -7.89
C LEU A 30 3.95 17.45 -8.41
N GLY A 31 4.13 16.76 -9.54
CA GLY A 31 5.47 16.50 -10.09
C GLY A 31 5.43 15.83 -11.46
N ASP A 32 6.61 15.58 -12.02
CA ASP A 32 6.77 14.72 -13.18
C ASP A 32 6.71 13.26 -12.71
N VAL A 33 5.95 12.43 -13.41
CA VAL A 33 5.62 11.06 -12.99
C VAL A 33 6.26 10.04 -13.94
N ILE A 34 7.03 9.13 -13.40
CA ILE A 34 7.46 7.91 -14.09
C ILE A 34 6.80 6.71 -13.42
N VAL A 35 6.07 5.92 -14.19
CA VAL A 35 5.48 4.67 -13.76
C VAL A 35 6.31 3.52 -14.32
N CYS A 36 6.69 2.57 -13.47
CA CYS A 36 7.16 1.26 -13.91
C CYS A 36 6.42 0.22 -13.08
N ALA A 37 5.54 -0.54 -13.73
CA ALA A 37 4.68 -1.51 -13.05
C ALA A 37 4.72 -2.87 -13.76
N PRO A 38 4.37 -3.97 -13.07
CA PRO A 38 4.32 -5.29 -13.67
C PRO A 38 3.40 -5.33 -14.90
N ASP A 39 3.72 -6.20 -15.85
CA ASP A 39 2.91 -6.47 -17.04
C ASP A 39 1.60 -7.22 -16.77
N GLY A 40 1.41 -7.69 -15.52
CA GLY A 40 0.21 -8.34 -15.01
C GLY A 40 0.25 -8.46 -13.50
N PRO A 41 -0.79 -9.01 -12.87
CA PRO A 41 -0.89 -9.11 -11.41
C PRO A 41 0.25 -9.91 -10.78
N ARG A 42 0.76 -9.40 -9.66
CA ARG A 42 1.84 -9.97 -8.83
C ARG A 42 1.50 -9.89 -7.33
N SER A 43 0.23 -10.14 -6.97
CA SER A 43 -0.19 -10.12 -5.58
C SER A 43 0.54 -11.20 -4.76
N GLY A 44 0.91 -10.88 -3.52
CA GLY A 44 1.59 -11.80 -2.63
C GLY A 44 3.11 -11.93 -2.86
N PHE A 45 3.71 -11.14 -3.75
CA PHE A 45 5.15 -11.22 -4.05
C PHE A 45 6.04 -10.49 -3.04
N SER A 46 5.48 -9.70 -2.13
CA SER A 46 6.27 -8.99 -1.12
C SER A 46 7.44 -8.20 -1.71
N CYS A 47 8.63 -8.30 -1.09
CA CYS A 47 9.89 -7.73 -1.57
C CYS A 47 10.68 -8.67 -2.49
N ALA A 48 10.07 -9.71 -3.06
CA ALA A 48 10.76 -10.63 -3.96
C ALA A 48 11.29 -9.90 -5.20
N PHE A 49 12.48 -10.32 -5.67
CA PHE A 49 13.09 -9.81 -6.89
C PHE A 49 13.69 -10.96 -7.72
N SER A 50 13.85 -10.72 -9.02
CA SER A 50 14.30 -11.72 -9.99
C SER A 50 15.82 -11.77 -10.08
N CYS A 51 16.41 -12.93 -9.71
CA CYS A 51 17.85 -13.16 -9.83
C CYS A 51 18.21 -14.01 -11.06
N THR A 52 17.26 -14.79 -11.58
CA THR A 52 17.54 -15.84 -12.58
C THR A 52 16.79 -15.64 -13.89
N THR A 53 15.90 -14.65 -13.96
CA THR A 53 15.09 -14.34 -15.13
C THR A 53 15.44 -12.95 -15.65
N PRO A 54 15.75 -12.79 -16.95
CA PRO A 54 16.01 -11.47 -17.52
C PRO A 54 14.75 -10.59 -17.48
N LEU A 55 14.97 -9.31 -17.14
CA LEU A 55 13.93 -8.31 -17.08
C LEU A 55 13.86 -7.50 -18.38
N THR A 56 12.65 -7.13 -18.78
CA THR A 56 12.39 -6.33 -19.97
C THR A 56 11.45 -5.17 -19.63
N LEU A 57 11.69 -4.03 -20.26
CA LEU A 57 10.88 -2.83 -20.15
C LEU A 57 10.15 -2.56 -21.46
N THR A 58 8.89 -2.16 -21.38
CA THR A 58 8.10 -1.74 -22.53
C THR A 58 7.42 -0.40 -22.23
N LEU A 59 7.69 0.62 -23.04
CA LEU A 59 6.95 1.89 -22.94
C LEU A 59 5.51 1.65 -23.38
N ARG A 60 4.56 1.99 -22.53
CA ARG A 60 3.12 1.83 -22.76
C ARG A 60 2.42 3.14 -23.09
N GLU A 61 2.84 4.22 -22.42
CA GLU A 61 2.24 5.53 -22.61
C GLU A 61 3.28 6.62 -22.34
N ARG A 62 3.24 7.69 -23.16
CA ARG A 62 4.00 8.92 -22.90
C ARG A 62 3.11 10.11 -23.21
N ARG A 63 2.95 10.98 -22.23
CA ARG A 63 2.25 12.26 -22.33
C ARG A 63 2.97 13.31 -21.50
N GLU A 64 2.56 14.56 -21.60
CA GLU A 64 3.21 15.64 -20.86
C GLU A 64 3.28 15.36 -19.36
N GLY A 65 4.49 15.34 -18.80
CA GLY A 65 4.75 15.08 -17.39
C GLY A 65 4.50 13.65 -16.92
N VAL A 66 4.17 12.68 -17.80
CA VAL A 66 3.87 11.29 -17.41
C VAL A 66 4.44 10.30 -18.41
N GLU A 67 5.21 9.33 -17.91
CA GLU A 67 5.60 8.13 -18.68
C GLU A 67 5.15 6.87 -17.94
N ILE A 68 4.60 5.90 -18.68
CA ILE A 68 4.18 4.61 -18.12
C ILE A 68 4.89 3.48 -18.86
N TRP A 69 5.63 2.70 -18.09
CA TRP A 69 6.36 1.53 -18.52
C TRP A 69 5.82 0.28 -17.86
N SER A 70 5.84 -0.84 -18.54
CA SER A 70 5.64 -2.15 -17.95
C SER A 70 6.94 -2.95 -17.90
N CYS A 71 7.06 -3.77 -16.87
CA CYS A 71 8.15 -4.73 -16.67
C CYS A 71 7.58 -6.13 -16.48
N ASN A 72 8.27 -7.17 -16.98
CA ASN A 72 7.87 -8.57 -16.77
C ASN A 72 8.25 -9.11 -15.38
N GLY A 73 8.84 -8.28 -14.53
CA GLY A 73 9.29 -8.63 -13.18
C GLY A 73 8.25 -8.43 -12.08
N THR A 74 8.74 -8.51 -10.85
CA THR A 74 7.97 -8.23 -9.62
C THR A 74 7.81 -6.71 -9.43
N PRO A 75 6.98 -6.26 -8.47
CA PRO A 75 6.91 -4.85 -8.09
C PRO A 75 8.27 -4.26 -7.67
N THR A 76 9.04 -5.02 -6.90
CA THR A 76 10.41 -4.66 -6.49
C THR A 76 11.36 -4.53 -7.71
N ASP A 77 11.26 -5.46 -8.66
CA ASP A 77 12.02 -5.38 -9.92
C ASP A 77 11.67 -4.11 -10.71
N CYS A 78 10.39 -3.75 -10.76
CA CYS A 78 9.94 -2.54 -11.44
C CYS A 78 10.60 -1.28 -10.86
N VAL A 79 10.66 -1.16 -9.52
CA VAL A 79 11.35 -0.04 -8.87
C VAL A 79 12.84 -0.05 -9.18
N LYS A 80 13.51 -1.21 -9.07
CA LYS A 80 14.93 -1.35 -9.38
C LYS A 80 15.25 -0.98 -10.83
N MET A 81 14.46 -1.48 -11.78
CA MET A 81 14.60 -1.17 -13.21
C MET A 81 14.37 0.31 -13.49
N ALA A 82 13.33 0.90 -12.88
CA ALA A 82 13.06 2.32 -13.05
C ALA A 82 14.21 3.19 -12.52
N LEU A 83 14.72 2.89 -11.35
CA LEU A 83 15.83 3.63 -10.73
C LEU A 83 17.13 3.54 -11.53
N HIS A 84 17.32 2.46 -12.29
CA HIS A 84 18.51 2.24 -13.09
C HIS A 84 18.40 2.77 -14.53
N GLU A 85 17.24 2.57 -15.19
CA GLU A 85 17.11 2.76 -16.64
C GLU A 85 16.19 3.93 -17.03
N LEU A 86 15.21 4.30 -16.20
CA LEU A 86 14.15 5.20 -16.64
C LEU A 86 14.25 6.61 -16.07
N VAL A 87 14.64 6.73 -14.81
CA VAL A 87 14.65 8.04 -14.15
C VAL A 87 15.89 8.85 -14.54
N PRO A 88 15.73 10.10 -14.99
CA PRO A 88 16.87 10.95 -15.38
C PRO A 88 17.70 11.44 -14.19
N ARG A 89 17.16 11.33 -12.99
CA ARG A 89 17.78 11.66 -11.70
C ARG A 89 17.10 10.87 -10.61
N ARG A 90 17.67 10.89 -9.41
CA ARG A 90 17.05 10.28 -8.24
C ARG A 90 15.64 10.86 -8.03
N PRO A 91 14.59 10.03 -7.89
CA PRO A 91 13.25 10.50 -7.53
C PRO A 91 13.21 11.19 -6.18
N ASP A 92 12.32 12.16 -6.05
CA ASP A 92 12.04 12.84 -4.78
C ASP A 92 11.09 12.01 -3.92
N LEU A 93 10.31 11.12 -4.57
CA LEU A 93 9.30 10.30 -3.92
C LEU A 93 9.06 9.00 -4.69
N VAL A 94 8.83 7.90 -3.96
CA VAL A 94 8.30 6.64 -4.50
C VAL A 94 6.89 6.41 -3.96
N LEU A 95 5.94 6.12 -4.84
CA LEU A 95 4.57 5.78 -4.47
C LEU A 95 4.23 4.34 -4.89
N GLY A 96 3.60 3.61 -3.99
CA GLY A 96 3.02 2.29 -4.24
C GLY A 96 1.49 2.33 -4.27
N GLY A 97 0.86 1.70 -5.27
CA GLY A 97 -0.59 1.51 -5.29
C GLY A 97 -1.32 2.23 -6.44
N ILE A 98 -2.62 2.55 -6.29
CA ILE A 98 -3.46 2.24 -5.11
C ILE A 98 -3.82 0.75 -5.15
N ASN A 99 -3.54 0.04 -4.07
CA ASN A 99 -3.82 -1.40 -3.98
C ASN A 99 -5.32 -1.68 -3.83
N HIS A 100 -5.80 -2.73 -4.49
CA HIS A 100 -7.11 -3.33 -4.26
C HIS A 100 -7.01 -4.33 -3.09
N GLY A 101 -7.56 -3.99 -1.94
CA GLY A 101 -7.41 -4.69 -0.66
C GLY A 101 -6.46 -3.98 0.30
N ASP A 102 -6.59 -4.26 1.59
CA ASP A 102 -5.74 -3.65 2.61
C ASP A 102 -4.36 -4.28 2.68
N ASN A 103 -3.42 -3.49 3.17
CA ASN A 103 -2.07 -3.90 3.54
C ASN A 103 -1.80 -3.62 5.02
N ALA A 104 -2.84 -3.68 5.85
CA ALA A 104 -2.74 -3.50 7.29
C ALA A 104 -2.25 -4.78 7.97
N SER A 105 -1.78 -4.65 9.21
CA SER A 105 -1.30 -5.78 10.01
C SER A 105 -0.29 -6.64 9.25
N VAL A 106 -0.32 -7.95 9.44
CA VAL A 106 0.59 -8.92 8.80
C VAL A 106 0.47 -8.98 7.27
N ASN A 107 -0.62 -8.46 6.68
CA ASN A 107 -0.77 -8.37 5.23
C ASN A 107 0.35 -7.54 4.59
N SER A 108 0.89 -6.55 5.32
CA SER A 108 2.03 -5.75 4.88
C SER A 108 3.26 -6.58 4.51
N HIS A 109 3.47 -7.72 5.17
CA HIS A 109 4.61 -8.61 4.90
C HIS A 109 4.50 -9.36 3.57
N TYR A 110 3.28 -9.58 3.07
CA TYR A 110 3.03 -10.28 1.80
C TYR A 110 2.80 -9.33 0.63
N SER A 111 2.60 -8.05 0.91
CA SER A 111 2.20 -7.03 -0.05
C SER A 111 3.30 -6.66 -1.04
N GLY A 112 3.00 -6.80 -2.33
CA GLY A 112 3.86 -6.27 -3.40
C GLY A 112 3.87 -4.74 -3.44
N THR A 113 2.75 -4.09 -3.09
CA THR A 113 2.67 -2.62 -2.92
C THR A 113 3.61 -2.13 -1.80
N MET A 114 3.70 -2.86 -0.68
CA MET A 114 4.70 -2.59 0.35
C MET A 114 6.12 -2.88 -0.14
N GLY A 115 6.31 -3.89 -0.99
CA GLY A 115 7.58 -4.18 -1.66
C GLY A 115 8.10 -2.99 -2.47
N VAL A 116 7.22 -2.29 -3.20
CA VAL A 116 7.54 -1.05 -3.94
C VAL A 116 8.13 0.01 -3.00
N VAL A 117 7.42 0.35 -1.94
CA VAL A 117 7.83 1.45 -1.05
C VAL A 117 8.99 1.07 -0.15
N MET A 118 9.10 -0.20 0.19
CA MET A 118 10.25 -0.70 0.93
C MET A 118 11.54 -0.65 0.08
N GLU A 119 11.48 -0.96 -1.22
CA GLU A 119 12.63 -0.79 -2.12
C GLU A 119 13.05 0.69 -2.20
N GLY A 120 12.10 1.61 -2.33
CA GLY A 120 12.38 3.05 -2.27
C GLY A 120 13.01 3.47 -0.93
N CYS A 121 12.45 2.98 0.17
CA CYS A 121 12.93 3.22 1.53
C CYS A 121 14.38 2.72 1.74
N MET A 122 14.71 1.53 1.24
CA MET A 122 16.07 0.97 1.27
C MET A 122 17.06 1.78 0.43
N LYS A 123 16.58 2.58 -0.52
CA LYS A 123 17.38 3.58 -1.26
C LYS A 123 17.36 4.94 -0.60
N TYR A 124 16.78 5.06 0.60
CA TYR A 124 16.59 6.31 1.34
C TYR A 124 15.78 7.37 0.56
N ILE A 125 14.88 6.95 -0.32
CA ILE A 125 13.93 7.81 -0.99
C ILE A 125 12.65 7.82 -0.15
N PRO A 126 12.06 8.98 0.19
CA PRO A 126 10.76 9.04 0.82
C PRO A 126 9.76 8.18 0.05
N SER A 127 8.97 7.35 0.73
CA SER A 127 8.12 6.38 0.06
C SER A 127 6.77 6.22 0.78
N VAL A 128 5.67 6.15 0.01
CA VAL A 128 4.31 6.03 0.56
C VAL A 128 3.51 4.99 -0.22
N ALA A 129 2.96 4.00 0.49
CA ALA A 129 1.99 3.04 -0.04
C ALA A 129 0.56 3.49 0.25
N TYR A 130 -0.32 3.35 -0.73
CA TYR A 130 -1.75 3.62 -0.64
C TYR A 130 -2.55 2.36 -0.95
N SER A 131 -3.49 2.00 -0.08
CA SER A 131 -4.33 0.80 -0.21
C SER A 131 -5.77 1.09 0.18
N LEU A 132 -6.73 0.57 -0.56
CA LEU A 132 -8.15 0.63 -0.24
C LEU A 132 -8.63 -0.74 0.22
N CYS A 133 -9.33 -0.83 1.37
CA CYS A 133 -9.93 -2.07 1.89
C CYS A 133 -11.12 -2.53 1.05
N ASP A 134 -10.95 -2.55 -0.27
CA ASP A 134 -11.92 -3.02 -1.26
C ASP A 134 -11.19 -3.77 -2.38
N SER A 135 -11.38 -5.09 -2.44
CA SER A 135 -10.77 -5.95 -3.46
C SER A 135 -11.60 -6.10 -4.73
N ARG A 136 -12.74 -5.42 -4.84
CA ARG A 136 -13.60 -5.49 -6.03
C ARG A 136 -12.94 -4.77 -7.21
N SER A 137 -13.13 -5.29 -8.41
CA SER A 137 -12.59 -4.71 -9.65
C SER A 137 -13.20 -3.34 -10.00
N ASP A 138 -14.41 -3.06 -9.52
CA ASP A 138 -15.14 -1.80 -9.71
C ASP A 138 -14.95 -0.79 -8.56
N ALA A 139 -14.07 -1.08 -7.59
CA ALA A 139 -13.79 -0.23 -6.43
C ALA A 139 -13.68 1.25 -6.81
N ASP A 140 -14.27 2.12 -5.98
CA ASP A 140 -14.22 3.59 -6.16
C ASP A 140 -13.07 4.19 -5.37
N PHE A 141 -12.09 4.72 -6.07
CA PHE A 141 -10.94 5.41 -5.48
C PHE A 141 -11.13 6.91 -5.30
N THR A 142 -12.25 7.47 -5.79
CA THR A 142 -12.52 8.92 -5.76
C THR A 142 -12.43 9.53 -4.35
N PRO A 143 -12.97 8.89 -3.29
CA PRO A 143 -12.90 9.45 -1.94
C PRO A 143 -11.47 9.54 -1.37
N LEU A 144 -10.51 8.82 -1.95
CA LEU A 144 -9.11 8.80 -1.50
C LEU A 144 -8.32 10.02 -2.00
N ARG A 145 -8.76 10.63 -3.10
CA ARG A 145 -8.02 11.68 -3.80
C ARG A 145 -7.53 12.81 -2.88
N PRO A 146 -8.37 13.46 -2.05
CA PRO A 146 -7.92 14.58 -1.22
C PRO A 146 -6.85 14.17 -0.20
N TYR A 147 -6.89 12.95 0.29
CA TYR A 147 -5.89 12.41 1.22
C TYR A 147 -4.58 12.09 0.50
N ILE A 148 -4.65 11.45 -0.68
CA ILE A 148 -3.48 11.14 -1.48
C ILE A 148 -2.74 12.42 -1.88
N GLU A 149 -3.44 13.42 -2.41
CA GLU A 149 -2.84 14.72 -2.75
C GLU A 149 -2.20 15.39 -1.52
N LYS A 150 -2.91 15.40 -0.38
CA LYS A 150 -2.42 15.98 0.88
C LYS A 150 -1.14 15.31 1.36
N TYR A 151 -1.15 13.99 1.54
CA TYR A 151 -0.02 13.29 2.13
C TYR A 151 1.16 13.16 1.17
N THR A 152 0.91 13.02 -0.12
CA THR A 152 1.96 13.10 -1.15
C THR A 152 2.68 14.46 -1.11
N ARG A 153 1.93 15.57 -1.08
CA ARG A 153 2.49 16.92 -0.94
C ARG A 153 3.27 17.07 0.36
N GLN A 154 2.70 16.65 1.47
CA GLN A 154 3.34 16.75 2.78
C GLN A 154 4.68 16.00 2.82
N VAL A 155 4.75 14.80 2.25
CA VAL A 155 6.00 14.02 2.19
C VAL A 155 7.01 14.64 1.23
N LEU A 156 6.57 15.22 0.10
CA LEU A 156 7.46 15.98 -0.80
C LEU A 156 8.08 17.21 -0.12
N GLU A 157 7.32 17.91 0.73
CA GLU A 157 7.76 19.13 1.40
C GLU A 157 8.62 18.86 2.65
N GLN A 158 8.26 17.83 3.43
CA GLN A 158 8.87 17.58 4.75
C GLN A 158 9.85 16.40 4.77
N GLY A 159 9.76 15.50 3.76
CA GLY A 159 10.48 14.23 3.77
C GLY A 159 9.91 13.25 4.80
N LEU A 160 10.66 12.17 5.00
CA LEU A 160 10.41 11.16 6.03
C LEU A 160 11.71 10.87 6.79
N PRO A 161 11.64 10.40 8.04
CA PRO A 161 12.83 9.93 8.75
C PRO A 161 13.59 8.88 7.92
N LYS A 162 14.91 8.91 7.98
CA LYS A 162 15.77 7.99 7.20
C LYS A 162 15.41 6.53 7.50
N GLY A 163 15.19 5.75 6.45
CA GLY A 163 14.84 4.33 6.57
C GLY A 163 13.38 4.08 6.99
N THR A 164 12.50 5.08 6.81
CA THR A 164 11.07 4.99 7.09
C THR A 164 10.26 5.22 5.81
N CYS A 165 9.19 4.47 5.63
CA CYS A 165 8.14 4.69 4.64
C CYS A 165 6.77 4.72 5.33
N LEU A 166 5.73 5.13 4.61
CA LEU A 166 4.36 5.15 5.12
C LEU A 166 3.51 4.08 4.43
N ASN A 167 2.74 3.36 5.23
CA ASN A 167 1.67 2.48 4.80
C ASN A 167 0.33 3.14 5.14
N ILE A 168 -0.40 3.63 4.12
CA ILE A 168 -1.67 4.35 4.30
C ILE A 168 -2.79 3.48 3.75
N ASN A 169 -3.69 3.06 4.64
CA ASN A 169 -4.83 2.22 4.32
C ASN A 169 -6.13 3.01 4.53
N PHE A 170 -7.04 2.88 3.57
CA PHE A 170 -8.37 3.50 3.57
C PHE A 170 -9.44 2.45 3.83
N PRO A 171 -10.31 2.62 4.83
CA PRO A 171 -11.40 1.68 5.04
C PRO A 171 -12.42 1.75 3.91
N LEU A 172 -13.10 0.64 3.65
CA LEU A 172 -14.28 0.64 2.79
C LEU A 172 -15.39 1.45 3.45
N LEU A 173 -15.84 2.49 2.77
CA LEU A 173 -17.00 3.25 3.20
C LEU A 173 -18.27 2.40 3.04
N LYS A 174 -19.04 2.25 4.11
CA LYS A 174 -20.34 1.63 4.02
C LYS A 174 -21.25 2.59 3.27
N GLU A 175 -21.88 2.12 2.19
CA GLU A 175 -22.97 2.86 1.57
C GLU A 175 -24.05 3.10 2.66
N GLU A 176 -24.50 4.34 2.82
CA GLU A 176 -25.66 4.61 3.62
C GLU A 176 -26.84 3.91 2.94
N SER A 177 -27.13 2.69 3.37
CA SER A 177 -28.33 1.97 2.94
C SER A 177 -29.52 2.82 3.35
N GLY A 178 -30.24 3.31 2.33
CA GLY A 178 -31.38 4.20 2.46
C GLY A 178 -32.34 3.75 3.55
N LYS A 179 -32.72 4.71 4.38
CA LYS A 179 -33.80 4.76 5.37
C LYS A 179 -34.55 3.45 5.63
N GLY A 180 -34.15 2.76 6.70
CA GLY A 180 -34.90 1.64 7.27
C GLY A 180 -34.82 1.67 8.79
N LYS A 181 -35.87 2.27 9.42
CA LYS A 181 -36.33 2.16 10.81
C LYS A 181 -35.33 2.44 11.96
N GLU A 182 -35.62 3.55 12.62
CA GLU A 182 -35.15 3.90 13.96
C GLU A 182 -35.36 2.76 14.95
N GLU A 183 -34.27 2.31 15.60
CA GLU A 183 -34.35 1.79 16.94
C GLU A 183 -33.45 2.64 17.85
N SER A 184 -34.14 3.20 18.85
CA SER A 184 -33.62 4.12 19.83
C SER A 184 -32.61 3.47 20.78
N GLY A 185 -31.39 4.01 20.79
CA GLY A 185 -30.36 3.63 21.78
C GLY A 185 -29.35 4.76 21.95
N LYS A 186 -29.41 5.45 23.10
CA LYS A 186 -28.59 6.59 23.49
C LYS A 186 -27.09 6.30 23.48
N GLY A 187 -26.35 7.14 22.78
CA GLY A 187 -24.90 7.28 22.85
C GLY A 187 -24.47 8.41 21.94
N LYS A 188 -24.43 9.66 22.44
CA LYS A 188 -23.79 10.78 21.73
C LYS A 188 -22.27 10.61 21.87
N GLU A 189 -21.63 9.98 20.89
CA GLU A 189 -20.19 10.11 20.69
C GLU A 189 -19.93 11.36 19.84
N GLU A 190 -18.99 12.18 20.29
CA GLU A 190 -18.56 13.38 19.59
C GLU A 190 -17.98 13.01 18.22
N ARG A 191 -18.65 13.43 17.15
CA ARG A 191 -18.12 13.40 15.79
C ARG A 191 -16.94 14.36 15.74
N GLY A 192 -15.73 13.81 15.68
CA GLY A 192 -14.55 14.58 15.31
C GLY A 192 -14.79 15.27 13.97
N LYS A 193 -14.31 16.51 13.80
CA LYS A 193 -14.39 17.30 12.57
C LYS A 193 -13.58 16.62 11.45
N GLY A 194 -14.12 15.56 10.85
CA GLY A 194 -13.70 15.05 9.54
C GLY A 194 -14.27 15.99 8.46
N THR A 195 -13.55 16.16 7.37
CA THR A 195 -14.05 16.91 6.21
C THR A 195 -15.31 16.19 5.70
N GLU A 196 -16.45 16.84 5.74
CA GLU A 196 -17.80 16.29 5.50
C GLU A 196 -17.99 15.65 4.09
N GLU A 197 -17.01 15.77 3.19
CA GLU A 197 -17.11 15.29 1.82
C GLU A 197 -16.62 13.83 1.59
N SER A 198 -15.88 13.21 2.50
CA SER A 198 -15.25 11.91 2.23
C SER A 198 -15.87 10.71 2.94
N GLY A 199 -16.73 10.89 3.91
CA GLY A 199 -17.34 9.81 4.69
C GLY A 199 -16.40 9.13 5.70
N TYR A 200 -15.10 9.45 5.73
CA TYR A 200 -14.17 8.96 6.75
C TYR A 200 -14.28 9.76 8.04
N ARG A 201 -14.21 9.08 9.19
CA ARG A 201 -14.26 9.75 10.52
C ARG A 201 -13.04 10.63 10.79
N GLY A 202 -11.94 10.42 10.07
CA GLY A 202 -10.69 11.15 10.22
C GLY A 202 -9.49 10.27 9.90
N VAL A 203 -8.32 10.65 10.41
CA VAL A 203 -7.05 9.94 10.20
C VAL A 203 -6.46 9.58 11.54
N LYS A 204 -5.90 8.36 11.66
CA LYS A 204 -5.12 7.92 12.81
C LYS A 204 -3.72 7.51 12.37
N VAL A 205 -2.71 7.95 13.09
CA VAL A 205 -1.36 7.38 13.01
C VAL A 205 -1.32 6.21 13.98
N CYS A 206 -1.00 5.03 13.45
CA CYS A 206 -1.17 3.75 14.15
C CYS A 206 0.13 2.94 14.11
N ARG A 207 0.26 2.00 15.02
CA ARG A 207 1.16 0.86 14.85
C ARG A 207 0.46 -0.25 14.07
N MET A 208 1.24 -1.15 13.52
CA MET A 208 0.75 -2.39 12.93
C MET A 208 0.11 -3.27 14.02
N ALA A 209 -1.07 -3.83 13.77
CA ALA A 209 -1.71 -4.80 14.66
C ALA A 209 -1.00 -6.15 14.59
N PHE A 210 -0.98 -6.89 15.71
CA PHE A 210 -0.66 -8.31 15.68
C PHE A 210 -1.85 -9.12 15.22
N GLY A 211 -1.57 -10.16 14.44
CA GLY A 211 -2.58 -11.08 13.97
C GLY A 211 -1.96 -12.20 13.14
N THR A 212 -2.76 -13.18 12.82
CA THR A 212 -2.35 -14.39 12.11
C THR A 212 -3.38 -14.79 11.06
N TRP A 213 -2.92 -15.54 10.06
CA TRP A 213 -3.80 -16.23 9.13
C TRP A 213 -4.01 -17.67 9.58
N SER A 214 -5.22 -18.19 9.45
CA SER A 214 -5.59 -19.57 9.79
C SER A 214 -6.37 -20.23 8.65
N ASN A 215 -6.35 -21.55 8.59
CA ASN A 215 -7.01 -22.35 7.56
C ASN A 215 -6.65 -21.90 6.13
N GLU A 216 -5.37 -21.70 5.91
CA GLU A 216 -4.84 -21.02 4.71
C GLU A 216 -4.93 -21.85 3.42
N LEU A 217 -5.22 -23.16 3.50
CA LEU A 217 -5.27 -24.04 2.36
C LEU A 217 -6.59 -24.80 2.29
N THR A 218 -7.26 -24.71 1.16
CA THR A 218 -8.41 -25.58 0.84
C THR A 218 -7.99 -26.60 -0.22
N LYS A 219 -8.09 -27.88 0.13
CA LYS A 219 -7.84 -29.01 -0.76
C LYS A 219 -9.02 -29.22 -1.70
N CYS A 220 -8.72 -29.36 -2.98
CA CYS A 220 -9.68 -29.70 -4.03
C CYS A 220 -9.21 -30.92 -4.80
N HIS A 221 -10.12 -31.62 -5.43
CA HIS A 221 -9.83 -32.79 -6.28
C HIS A 221 -10.07 -32.43 -7.75
N HIS A 222 -9.05 -32.63 -8.57
CA HIS A 222 -9.18 -32.43 -10.00
C HIS A 222 -9.82 -33.67 -10.64
N PRO A 223 -10.73 -33.55 -11.65
CA PRO A 223 -11.38 -34.71 -12.31
C PRO A 223 -10.40 -35.73 -12.91
N ARG A 224 -9.14 -35.35 -13.15
CA ARG A 224 -8.09 -36.26 -13.67
C ARG A 224 -7.34 -37.02 -12.54
N GLY A 225 -7.83 -36.99 -11.30
CA GLY A 225 -7.35 -37.86 -10.22
C GLY A 225 -6.13 -37.33 -9.44
N TYR A 226 -5.86 -36.04 -9.46
CA TYR A 226 -4.86 -35.42 -8.57
C TYR A 226 -5.47 -34.35 -7.69
N ASP A 227 -4.83 -34.09 -6.54
CA ASP A 227 -5.23 -33.04 -5.62
C ASP A 227 -4.55 -31.72 -5.99
N TYR A 228 -5.25 -30.60 -5.78
CA TYR A 228 -4.72 -29.27 -5.85
C TYR A 228 -5.24 -28.42 -4.70
N TYR A 229 -4.61 -27.30 -4.43
CA TYR A 229 -4.88 -26.49 -3.25
C TYR A 229 -5.08 -25.04 -3.65
N TRP A 230 -6.10 -24.42 -3.07
CA TRP A 230 -6.26 -22.97 -3.12
C TRP A 230 -5.70 -22.35 -1.85
N MET A 231 -4.91 -21.28 -2.01
CA MET A 231 -4.56 -20.41 -0.91
C MET A 231 -5.80 -19.59 -0.56
N VAL A 232 -6.30 -19.80 0.64
CA VAL A 232 -7.44 -19.11 1.23
C VAL A 232 -7.05 -18.76 2.65
N GLY A 233 -7.96 -18.37 3.51
CA GLY A 233 -7.64 -18.18 4.91
C GLY A 233 -8.57 -17.18 5.54
N HIS A 234 -8.50 -17.15 6.85
CA HIS A 234 -9.20 -16.17 7.66
C HIS A 234 -8.17 -15.44 8.51
N TYR A 235 -8.10 -14.12 8.30
CA TYR A 235 -7.28 -13.26 9.15
C TYR A 235 -7.93 -13.16 10.53
N GLN A 236 -7.13 -13.37 11.56
CA GLN A 236 -7.50 -13.21 12.96
C GLN A 236 -6.67 -12.10 13.58
N ASN A 237 -7.33 -11.04 14.05
CA ASN A 237 -6.70 -9.97 14.82
C ASN A 237 -6.53 -10.45 16.27
N ASP A 238 -5.31 -10.49 16.77
CA ASP A 238 -5.00 -10.91 18.14
C ASP A 238 -5.22 -9.78 19.16
N GLU A 239 -5.42 -8.54 18.68
CA GLU A 239 -5.58 -7.33 19.49
C GLU A 239 -6.84 -6.52 19.13
N PRO A 240 -8.04 -7.11 19.09
CA PRO A 240 -9.23 -6.44 18.54
C PRO A 240 -9.67 -5.19 19.34
N GLN A 241 -9.18 -5.02 20.56
CA GLN A 241 -9.50 -3.89 21.44
C GLN A 241 -8.38 -2.83 21.47
N ALA A 242 -7.26 -3.04 20.78
CA ALA A 242 -6.14 -2.11 20.80
C ALA A 242 -6.39 -0.93 19.85
N GLU A 243 -6.81 0.20 20.40
CA GLU A 243 -7.23 1.40 19.66
C GLU A 243 -6.09 2.12 18.92
N ASP A 244 -4.85 1.77 19.23
CA ASP A 244 -3.64 2.33 18.62
C ASP A 244 -3.18 1.58 17.37
N THR A 245 -3.96 0.57 16.92
CA THR A 245 -3.63 -0.27 15.77
C THR A 245 -4.31 0.17 14.47
N ASP A 246 -3.68 -0.18 13.34
CA ASP A 246 -4.21 0.04 12.00
C ASP A 246 -5.55 -0.69 11.78
N ASN A 247 -5.66 -1.94 12.21
CA ASN A 247 -6.91 -2.70 12.10
C ASN A 247 -8.06 -2.07 12.87
N TRP A 248 -7.80 -1.59 14.09
CA TRP A 248 -8.84 -0.89 14.86
C TRP A 248 -9.29 0.40 14.13
N ALA A 249 -8.33 1.19 13.64
CA ALA A 249 -8.61 2.41 12.90
C ALA A 249 -9.50 2.13 11.68
N LEU A 250 -9.16 1.12 10.88
CA LEU A 250 -9.92 0.74 9.67
C LEU A 250 -11.34 0.25 10.02
N GLN A 251 -11.49 -0.58 11.06
CA GLN A 251 -12.80 -1.06 11.51
C GLN A 251 -13.71 0.08 11.99
N HIS A 252 -13.12 1.18 12.48
CA HIS A 252 -13.84 2.36 12.97
C HIS A 252 -13.91 3.51 11.94
N SER A 253 -13.71 3.22 10.66
CA SER A 253 -13.80 4.16 9.54
C SER A 253 -12.79 5.32 9.59
N TYR A 254 -11.63 5.12 10.21
CA TYR A 254 -10.50 6.04 10.13
C TYR A 254 -9.53 5.60 9.03
N VAL A 255 -8.96 6.56 8.33
CA VAL A 255 -7.78 6.30 7.50
C VAL A 255 -6.60 5.99 8.42
N ALA A 256 -5.96 4.84 8.21
CA ALA A 256 -4.82 4.40 9.01
C ALA A 256 -3.50 4.78 8.34
N ILE A 257 -2.61 5.46 9.06
CA ILE A 257 -1.23 5.75 8.63
C ILE A 257 -0.29 5.00 9.55
N THR A 258 0.41 4.01 9.01
CA THR A 258 1.39 3.20 9.76
C THR A 258 2.79 3.50 9.25
N PRO A 259 3.63 4.22 10.02
CA PRO A 259 5.05 4.34 9.71
C PRO A 259 5.73 2.98 9.79
N THR A 260 6.45 2.61 8.71
CA THR A 260 7.10 1.31 8.56
C THR A 260 8.60 1.53 8.31
N THR A 261 9.44 0.71 8.91
CA THR A 261 10.90 0.84 8.80
C THR A 261 11.53 -0.29 8.02
N MET A 262 12.64 -0.01 7.34
CA MET A 262 13.49 -1.02 6.73
C MET A 262 14.34 -1.80 7.74
N ASP A 263 14.49 -1.28 8.95
CA ASP A 263 15.21 -1.94 10.03
C ASP A 263 14.28 -2.89 10.78
N LEU A 264 14.50 -4.18 10.60
CA LEU A 264 13.71 -5.25 11.22
C LEU A 264 14.28 -5.71 12.57
N THR A 265 15.24 -5.00 13.15
CA THR A 265 15.88 -5.37 14.42
C THR A 265 14.89 -5.19 15.59
N ALA A 266 14.64 -6.25 16.32
CA ALA A 266 13.88 -6.20 17.57
C ALA A 266 14.79 -5.67 18.70
N TYR A 267 14.86 -4.35 18.88
CA TYR A 267 15.83 -3.70 19.79
C TYR A 267 15.71 -4.13 21.26
N GLU A 268 14.51 -4.39 21.74
CA GLU A 268 14.31 -4.91 23.11
C GLU A 268 14.89 -6.30 23.26
N ALA A 269 14.63 -7.19 22.30
CA ALA A 269 15.18 -8.54 22.29
C ALA A 269 16.71 -8.52 22.13
N LEU A 270 17.23 -7.61 21.30
CA LEU A 270 18.68 -7.41 21.13
C LEU A 270 19.36 -7.12 22.48
N GLN A 271 18.79 -6.25 23.31
CA GLN A 271 19.37 -5.95 24.63
C GLN A 271 19.36 -7.15 25.56
N GLN A 272 18.28 -7.94 25.55
CA GLN A 272 18.15 -9.17 26.36
C GLN A 272 19.16 -10.24 25.92
N MET A 273 19.38 -10.37 24.60
CA MET A 273 20.24 -11.41 24.01
C MET A 273 21.74 -11.08 24.09
N LYS A 274 22.13 -9.86 24.47
CA LYS A 274 23.55 -9.53 24.69
C LYS A 274 24.27 -10.43 25.70
N SER A 275 23.52 -11.00 26.63
CA SER A 275 24.05 -12.00 27.57
C SER A 275 24.54 -13.30 26.92
N TRP A 276 24.17 -13.55 25.66
CA TRP A 276 24.61 -14.75 24.91
C TRP A 276 26.01 -14.61 24.31
N GLU A 277 26.60 -13.41 24.34
CA GLU A 277 27.96 -13.13 23.86
C GLU A 277 29.07 -13.65 24.83
N GLN A 278 28.71 -14.32 25.94
CA GLN A 278 29.65 -14.78 26.99
C GLN A 278 30.18 -16.18 26.71
#